data_b61b387ad04782c4343942ccffb51799
#
_entry.id   b61b387ad04782c4343942ccffb51799
#
_cell.length_a   1.000
_cell.length_b   1.000
_cell.length_c   1.000
_cell.angle_alpha   90.00
_cell.angle_beta   90.00
_cell.angle_gamma   90.00
#
_symmetry.space_group_name_H-M   'P 1'
#
loop_
_entity.id
_entity.type
_entity.pdbx_description
1 polymer ?
#
loop_
_entity_poly.entity_id
_entity_poly.type
_entity_poly.pdbx_seq_one_letter_code
_entity_poly.pdbx_strand_id
1 'polypeptide(L)'
;DAQESRGLGDVYKRQVGTQSSAATIPVNVECAKNNGVSKEIREFCVPLCATIHLSGSIISVTSFAVAVLMMNGMDHGFSTVFPFILMLGIAMVAAPGAPGGAIMSALPFLPMIGIPSDGGLASLMIALYLTQDSFGTAANVSGDNAIAAVVDHLNKKWSKKADNKVA
;
A
#
# COMPACT_ATOMS: atom_id res chain seq x y z
N ASP A 1 -0.01 20.06 23.40
CA ASP A 1 -0.70 19.92 22.11
C ASP A 1 0.23 19.47 20.96
N ALA A 2 1.56 19.66 21.05
CA ALA A 2 2.51 19.11 20.07
C ALA A 2 2.85 17.63 20.32
N GLN A 3 2.39 17.05 21.41
CA GLN A 3 2.70 15.68 21.82
C GLN A 3 1.67 14.67 21.32
N GLU A 4 0.44 15.10 21.03
CA GLU A 4 -0.63 14.26 20.49
C GLU A 4 -0.51 13.98 18.98
N SER A 5 0.25 14.78 18.23
CA SER A 5 0.43 14.61 16.79
C SER A 5 1.53 13.60 16.40
N ARG A 6 2.19 12.95 17.35
CA ARG A 6 3.30 12.00 17.11
C ARG A 6 2.85 10.60 16.70
N GLY A 7 1.61 10.44 16.27
CA GLY A 7 1.06 9.19 15.78
C GLY A 7 0.94 9.15 14.25
N LEU A 8 -0.09 8.47 13.78
CA LEU A 8 -0.46 8.34 12.35
C LEU A 8 -0.49 9.69 11.59
N GLY A 9 -0.80 10.81 12.28
CA GLY A 9 -0.83 12.14 11.68
C GLY A 9 0.54 12.64 11.19
N ASP A 10 1.63 12.34 11.89
CA ASP A 10 2.98 12.74 11.45
C ASP A 10 3.48 11.85 10.30
N VAL A 11 3.13 10.56 10.34
CA VAL A 11 3.36 9.63 9.23
C VAL A 11 2.63 10.12 8.01
N TYR A 12 1.34 10.46 8.13
CA TYR A 12 0.52 10.96 7.04
C TYR A 12 1.06 12.25 6.41
N LYS A 13 1.46 13.23 7.21
CA LYS A 13 2.01 14.50 6.74
C LYS A 13 3.33 14.31 5.98
N ARG A 14 4.21 13.43 6.44
CA ARG A 14 5.48 13.14 5.76
C ARG A 14 5.27 12.35 4.49
N GLN A 15 4.31 11.44 4.46
CA GLN A 15 3.92 10.66 3.29
C GLN A 15 3.42 11.53 2.15
N VAL A 16 2.53 12.49 2.45
CA VAL A 16 2.04 13.44 1.45
C VAL A 16 3.20 14.21 0.78
N GLY A 17 4.30 14.43 1.53
CA GLY A 17 5.49 15.10 0.99
C GLY A 17 6.45 14.20 0.21
N THR A 18 6.57 12.91 0.56
CA THR A 18 7.60 12.02 -0.03
C THR A 18 7.07 11.11 -1.13
N GLN A 19 5.78 10.79 -1.12
CA GLN A 19 5.14 9.83 -2.04
C GLN A 19 5.86 8.46 -2.13
N SER A 20 6.63 8.11 -1.08
CA SER A 20 7.47 6.93 -1.06
C SER A 20 7.34 6.16 0.25
N SER A 21 6.81 4.95 0.21
CA SER A 21 6.75 4.06 1.37
C SER A 21 8.15 3.76 1.91
N ALA A 22 9.14 3.58 1.03
CA ALA A 22 10.52 3.32 1.43
C ALA A 22 11.16 4.50 2.18
N ALA A 23 10.93 5.74 1.73
CA ALA A 23 11.50 6.93 2.38
C ALA A 23 10.89 7.18 3.77
N THR A 24 9.73 6.64 4.07
CA THR A 24 9.03 6.81 5.36
C THR A 24 9.27 5.68 6.36
N ILE A 25 9.99 4.62 5.99
CA ILE A 25 10.29 3.50 6.89
C ILE A 25 10.77 3.96 8.28
N PRO A 26 11.76 4.87 8.43
CA PRO A 26 12.24 5.27 9.75
C PRO A 26 11.14 5.89 10.63
N VAL A 27 10.29 6.72 10.03
CA VAL A 27 9.17 7.37 10.74
C VAL A 27 8.10 6.35 11.10
N ASN A 28 7.85 5.41 10.22
CA ASN A 28 6.86 4.38 10.41
C ASN A 28 7.27 3.37 11.51
N VAL A 29 8.55 3.02 11.59
CA VAL A 29 9.13 2.22 12.68
C VAL A 29 8.97 2.93 14.03
N GLU A 30 9.21 4.24 14.10
CA GLU A 30 9.01 5.01 15.33
C GLU A 30 7.52 5.08 15.71
N CYS A 31 6.64 5.21 14.72
CA CYS A 31 5.20 5.15 14.96
C CYS A 31 4.76 3.79 15.52
N ALA A 32 5.26 2.69 14.95
CA ALA A 32 5.01 1.34 15.43
C ALA A 32 5.51 1.14 16.88
N LYS A 33 6.66 1.73 17.21
CA LYS A 33 7.18 1.75 18.59
C LYS A 33 6.23 2.47 19.55
N ASN A 34 5.72 3.63 19.16
CA ASN A 34 4.77 4.39 19.97
C ASN A 34 3.44 3.65 20.14
N ASN A 35 3.07 2.80 19.19
CA ASN A 35 1.93 1.89 19.26
C ASN A 35 2.20 0.62 20.10
N GLY A 36 3.37 0.49 20.72
CA GLY A 36 3.71 -0.63 21.61
C GLY A 36 4.12 -1.91 20.90
N VAL A 37 4.43 -1.86 19.59
CA VAL A 37 4.95 -3.01 18.83
C VAL A 37 6.38 -3.33 19.29
N SER A 38 6.67 -4.60 19.58
CA SER A 38 8.00 -5.06 20.00
C SER A 38 9.07 -4.73 18.96
N LYS A 39 10.31 -4.57 19.43
CA LYS A 39 11.43 -4.11 18.60
C LYS A 39 11.66 -5.03 17.40
N GLU A 40 11.72 -6.33 17.65
CA GLU A 40 11.99 -7.36 16.64
C GLU A 40 10.94 -7.34 15.54
N ILE A 41 9.67 -7.19 15.92
CA ILE A 41 8.54 -7.20 14.98
C ILE A 41 8.53 -5.90 14.15
N ARG A 42 8.66 -4.72 14.78
CA ARG A 42 8.58 -3.46 14.03
C ARG A 42 9.74 -3.25 13.07
N GLU A 43 10.98 -3.65 13.48
CA GLU A 43 12.19 -3.49 12.66
C GLU A 43 12.24 -4.48 11.48
N PHE A 44 11.47 -5.58 11.56
CA PHE A 44 11.31 -6.52 10.45
C PHE A 44 10.05 -6.23 9.62
N CYS A 45 8.90 -6.14 10.28
CA CYS A 45 7.61 -6.10 9.61
C CYS A 45 7.39 -4.79 8.83
N VAL A 46 7.75 -3.65 9.40
CA VAL A 46 7.52 -2.34 8.76
C VAL A 46 8.34 -2.19 7.48
N PRO A 47 9.65 -2.45 7.43
CA PRO A 47 10.42 -2.40 6.18
C PRO A 47 9.95 -3.42 5.14
N LEU A 48 9.57 -4.62 5.57
CA LEU A 48 9.05 -5.64 4.67
C LEU A 48 7.72 -5.18 4.04
N CYS A 49 6.76 -4.73 4.85
CA CYS A 49 5.47 -4.25 4.37
C CYS A 49 5.60 -3.04 3.43
N ALA A 50 6.54 -2.13 3.68
CA ALA A 50 6.79 -0.98 2.81
C ALA A 50 7.12 -1.37 1.35
N THR A 51 7.49 -2.63 1.11
CA THR A 51 7.80 -3.15 -0.23
C THR A 51 6.73 -4.10 -0.77
N ILE A 52 6.04 -4.85 0.09
CA ILE A 52 5.09 -5.90 -0.37
C ILE A 52 3.62 -5.55 -0.10
N HIS A 53 3.33 -4.51 0.68
CA HIS A 53 1.98 -4.13 1.05
C HIS A 53 1.59 -2.78 0.45
N LEU A 54 0.98 -2.80 -0.73
CA LEU A 54 0.57 -1.62 -1.50
C LEU A 54 -0.96 -1.57 -1.69
N SER A 55 -1.72 -1.86 -0.64
CA SER A 55 -3.19 -1.92 -0.69
C SER A 55 -3.84 -0.61 -1.13
N GLY A 56 -3.38 0.53 -0.62
CA GLY A 56 -3.87 1.83 -1.03
C GLY A 56 -3.58 2.13 -2.50
N SER A 57 -2.40 1.72 -3.00
CA SER A 57 -2.06 1.85 -4.41
C SER A 57 -2.94 0.99 -5.31
N ILE A 58 -3.27 -0.24 -4.89
CA ILE A 58 -4.22 -1.11 -5.63
C ILE A 58 -5.59 -0.45 -5.71
N ILE A 59 -6.08 0.10 -4.60
CA ILE A 59 -7.38 0.82 -4.57
C ILE A 59 -7.34 2.01 -5.52
N SER A 60 -6.29 2.83 -5.49
CA SER A 60 -6.16 4.01 -6.36
C SER A 60 -6.10 3.61 -7.83
N VAL A 61 -5.23 2.67 -8.21
CA VAL A 61 -5.12 2.19 -9.60
C VAL A 61 -6.44 1.62 -10.09
N THR A 62 -7.10 0.78 -9.29
CA THR A 62 -8.40 0.20 -9.66
C THR A 62 -9.48 1.25 -9.82
N SER A 63 -9.55 2.23 -8.92
CA SER A 63 -10.53 3.31 -8.98
C SER A 63 -10.35 4.15 -10.23
N PHE A 64 -9.12 4.52 -10.58
CA PHE A 64 -8.85 5.25 -11.81
C PHE A 64 -9.10 4.42 -13.06
N ALA A 65 -8.77 3.12 -13.04
CA ALA A 65 -9.09 2.22 -14.15
C ALA A 65 -10.60 2.20 -14.41
N VAL A 66 -11.41 1.98 -13.38
CA VAL A 66 -12.87 1.99 -13.50
C VAL A 66 -13.37 3.36 -13.98
N ALA A 67 -12.84 4.47 -13.46
CA ALA A 67 -13.24 5.81 -13.91
C ALA A 67 -12.91 6.03 -15.40
N VAL A 68 -11.73 5.64 -15.85
CA VAL A 68 -11.33 5.75 -17.26
C VAL A 68 -12.22 4.88 -18.16
N LEU A 69 -12.53 3.64 -17.74
CA LEU A 69 -13.45 2.77 -18.47
C LEU A 69 -14.84 3.42 -18.59
N MET A 70 -15.39 3.94 -17.49
CA MET A 70 -16.69 4.62 -17.48
C MET A 70 -16.71 5.84 -18.39
N MET A 71 -15.69 6.70 -18.32
CA MET A 71 -15.60 7.92 -19.13
C MET A 71 -15.50 7.62 -20.63
N ASN A 72 -14.98 6.47 -21.01
CA ASN A 72 -14.84 6.06 -22.40
C ASN A 72 -15.95 5.10 -22.88
N GLY A 73 -16.99 4.85 -22.06
CA GLY A 73 -18.09 3.95 -22.42
C GLY A 73 -17.66 2.49 -22.58
N MET A 74 -16.54 2.11 -21.96
CA MET A 74 -16.00 0.75 -21.98
C MET A 74 -16.65 -0.10 -20.90
N ASP A 75 -16.57 -1.44 -21.06
CA ASP A 75 -17.08 -2.35 -20.04
C ASP A 75 -16.27 -2.22 -18.73
N HIS A 76 -16.98 -1.96 -17.65
CA HIS A 76 -16.44 -1.78 -16.31
C HIS A 76 -17.14 -2.68 -15.29
N GLY A 77 -17.77 -3.75 -15.77
CA GLY A 77 -18.42 -4.74 -14.93
C GLY A 77 -17.45 -5.48 -14.01
N PHE A 78 -17.98 -6.04 -12.93
CA PHE A 78 -17.16 -6.78 -11.96
C PHE A 78 -16.39 -7.94 -12.61
N SER A 79 -17.01 -8.65 -13.55
CA SER A 79 -16.37 -9.75 -14.28
C SER A 79 -15.13 -9.32 -15.09
N THR A 80 -15.12 -8.09 -15.60
CA THR A 80 -14.00 -7.53 -16.37
C THR A 80 -12.91 -6.99 -15.45
N VAL A 81 -13.28 -6.34 -14.35
CA VAL A 81 -12.33 -5.67 -13.46
C VAL A 81 -11.73 -6.62 -12.44
N PHE A 82 -12.45 -7.64 -11.98
CA PHE A 82 -11.99 -8.53 -10.91
C PHE A 82 -10.69 -9.31 -11.25
N PRO A 83 -10.52 -9.91 -12.45
CA PRO A 83 -9.25 -10.55 -12.81
C PRO A 83 -8.07 -9.57 -12.79
N PHE A 84 -8.29 -8.33 -13.23
CA PHE A 84 -7.29 -7.26 -13.17
C PHE A 84 -6.89 -6.95 -11.73
N ILE A 85 -7.85 -6.84 -10.79
CA ILE A 85 -7.55 -6.61 -9.36
C ILE A 85 -6.69 -7.75 -8.79
N LEU A 86 -6.97 -9.00 -9.13
CA LEU A 86 -6.18 -10.14 -8.69
C LEU A 86 -4.74 -10.06 -9.21
N MET A 87 -4.57 -9.70 -10.47
CA MET A 87 -3.24 -9.52 -11.07
C MET A 87 -2.49 -8.35 -10.46
N LEU A 88 -3.17 -7.23 -10.14
CA LEU A 88 -2.58 -6.13 -9.40
C LEU A 88 -2.07 -6.59 -8.03
N GLY A 89 -2.84 -7.42 -7.32
CA GLY A 89 -2.42 -7.96 -6.03
C GLY A 89 -1.09 -8.71 -6.11
N ILE A 90 -0.87 -9.46 -7.18
CA ILE A 90 0.39 -10.17 -7.42
C ILE A 90 1.49 -9.19 -7.86
N ALA A 91 1.19 -8.30 -8.80
CA ALA A 91 2.16 -7.35 -9.35
C ALA A 91 2.70 -6.38 -8.30
N MET A 92 1.85 -5.95 -7.36
CA MET A 92 2.22 -4.99 -6.32
C MET A 92 3.20 -5.55 -5.29
N VAL A 93 3.32 -6.87 -5.14
CA VAL A 93 4.37 -7.48 -4.30
C VAL A 93 5.78 -7.20 -4.84
N ALA A 94 5.90 -6.99 -6.15
CA ALA A 94 7.18 -6.67 -6.81
C ALA A 94 7.30 -5.19 -7.21
N ALA A 95 6.31 -4.36 -6.91
CA ALA A 95 6.33 -2.95 -7.26
C ALA A 95 7.32 -2.17 -6.38
N PRO A 96 8.13 -1.26 -6.95
CA PRO A 96 9.02 -0.44 -6.15
C PRO A 96 8.23 0.55 -5.28
N GLY A 97 8.61 0.68 -4.01
CA GLY A 97 8.04 1.65 -3.05
C GLY A 97 8.49 3.09 -3.30
N ALA A 98 8.56 3.50 -4.58
CA ALA A 98 8.98 4.81 -5.06
C ALA A 98 7.81 5.53 -5.74
N PRO A 99 7.84 6.87 -5.88
CA PRO A 99 6.78 7.60 -6.56
C PRO A 99 6.46 7.05 -7.95
N GLY A 100 5.18 6.78 -8.22
CA GLY A 100 4.73 6.22 -9.49
C GLY A 100 5.02 4.72 -9.69
N GLY A 101 5.71 4.05 -8.74
CA GLY A 101 6.10 2.65 -8.88
C GLY A 101 4.91 1.71 -9.09
N ALA A 102 3.81 1.92 -8.40
CA ALA A 102 2.64 1.08 -8.52
C ALA A 102 1.96 1.20 -9.90
N ILE A 103 1.77 2.42 -10.43
CA ILE A 103 1.15 2.58 -11.75
C ILE A 103 2.04 1.99 -12.85
N MET A 104 3.36 2.17 -12.75
CA MET A 104 4.29 1.57 -13.72
C MET A 104 4.24 0.05 -13.70
N SER A 105 4.11 -0.55 -12.51
CA SER A 105 3.92 -2.00 -12.36
C SER A 105 2.55 -2.49 -12.85
N ALA A 106 1.54 -1.63 -12.87
CA ALA A 106 0.19 -1.95 -13.34
C ALA A 106 0.05 -1.87 -14.87
N LEU A 107 0.85 -1.04 -15.55
CA LEU A 107 0.73 -0.79 -17.00
C LEU A 107 0.64 -2.06 -17.85
N PRO A 108 1.48 -3.11 -17.66
CA PRO A 108 1.42 -4.32 -18.46
C PRO A 108 0.09 -5.07 -18.34
N PHE A 109 -0.69 -4.82 -17.32
CA PHE A 109 -1.96 -5.51 -17.03
C PHE A 109 -3.19 -4.71 -17.47
N LEU A 110 -3.06 -3.43 -17.84
CA LEU A 110 -4.16 -2.62 -18.34
C LEU A 110 -4.88 -3.22 -19.57
N PRO A 111 -4.21 -3.93 -20.50
CA PRO A 111 -4.90 -4.60 -21.60
C PRO A 111 -5.93 -5.65 -21.17
N MET A 112 -5.84 -6.20 -19.96
CA MET A 112 -6.84 -7.13 -19.43
C MET A 112 -8.22 -6.50 -19.28
N ILE A 113 -8.27 -5.18 -19.12
CA ILE A 113 -9.53 -4.41 -19.04
C ILE A 113 -9.80 -3.56 -20.28
N GLY A 114 -9.08 -3.84 -21.38
CA GLY A 114 -9.26 -3.15 -22.64
C GLY A 114 -8.55 -1.80 -22.77
N ILE A 115 -7.71 -1.40 -21.81
CA ILE A 115 -6.89 -0.19 -21.88
C ILE A 115 -5.52 -0.58 -22.44
N PRO A 116 -5.10 -0.11 -23.64
CA PRO A 116 -3.75 -0.36 -24.14
C PRO A 116 -2.69 0.14 -23.14
N SER A 117 -1.59 -0.61 -22.98
CA SER A 117 -0.50 -0.22 -22.08
C SER A 117 0.30 1.00 -22.55
N ASP A 118 0.05 1.44 -23.77
CA ASP A 118 0.60 2.64 -24.39
C ASP A 118 -0.53 3.50 -24.95
N GLY A 119 -0.24 4.78 -25.21
CA GLY A 119 -1.21 5.70 -25.79
C GLY A 119 -1.95 6.58 -24.76
N GLY A 120 -3.04 7.22 -25.22
CA GLY A 120 -3.72 8.28 -24.48
C GLY A 120 -4.35 7.83 -23.16
N LEU A 121 -4.99 6.66 -23.14
CA LEU A 121 -5.65 6.14 -21.93
C LEU A 121 -4.62 5.73 -20.86
N ALA A 122 -3.52 5.09 -21.25
CA ALA A 122 -2.44 4.77 -20.30
C ALA A 122 -1.79 6.05 -19.76
N SER A 123 -1.56 7.05 -20.62
CA SER A 123 -1.03 8.35 -20.18
C SER A 123 -1.98 9.06 -19.23
N LEU A 124 -3.28 8.99 -19.45
CA LEU A 124 -4.30 9.52 -18.53
C LEU A 124 -4.26 8.78 -17.18
N MET A 125 -4.16 7.45 -17.20
CA MET A 125 -4.01 6.64 -15.97
C MET A 125 -2.79 7.05 -15.16
N ILE A 126 -1.63 7.23 -15.82
CA ILE A 126 -0.39 7.67 -15.17
C ILE A 126 -0.58 9.06 -14.55
N ALA A 127 -1.14 10.01 -15.29
CA ALA A 127 -1.37 11.37 -14.81
C ALA A 127 -2.30 11.41 -13.59
N LEU A 128 -3.43 10.70 -13.65
CA LEU A 128 -4.37 10.58 -12.52
C LEU A 128 -3.71 9.95 -11.30
N TYR A 129 -2.97 8.87 -11.50
CA TYR A 129 -2.30 8.19 -10.40
C TYR A 129 -1.26 9.08 -9.73
N LEU A 130 -0.37 9.72 -10.49
CA LEU A 130 0.69 10.58 -9.95
C LEU A 130 0.15 11.75 -9.13
N THR A 131 -1.02 12.28 -9.49
CA THR A 131 -1.66 13.36 -8.70
C THR A 131 -2.21 12.88 -7.35
N GLN A 132 -2.48 11.59 -7.20
CA GLN A 132 -3.12 10.99 -6.02
C GLN A 132 -2.22 9.99 -5.28
N ASP A 133 -0.98 9.77 -5.75
CA ASP A 133 -0.05 8.79 -5.20
C ASP A 133 0.22 9.01 -3.70
N SER A 134 0.22 10.26 -3.26
CA SER A 134 0.34 10.63 -1.85
C SER A 134 -0.68 9.95 -0.94
N PHE A 135 -1.94 9.88 -1.38
CA PHE A 135 -3.03 9.29 -0.59
C PHE A 135 -2.95 7.76 -0.58
N GLY A 136 -2.67 7.15 -1.75
CA GLY A 136 -2.44 5.72 -1.86
C GLY A 136 -1.29 5.27 -0.97
N THR A 137 -0.17 5.99 -1.02
CA THR A 137 1.02 5.73 -0.21
C THR A 137 0.74 5.91 1.29
N ALA A 138 -0.02 6.93 1.69
CA ALA A 138 -0.42 7.12 3.08
C ALA A 138 -1.26 5.95 3.61
N ALA A 139 -2.17 5.43 2.79
CA ALA A 139 -2.95 4.24 3.14
C ALA A 139 -2.07 2.99 3.26
N ASN A 140 -1.08 2.79 2.36
CA ASN A 140 -0.12 1.69 2.44
C ASN A 140 0.58 1.69 3.80
N VAL A 141 1.20 2.81 4.18
CA VAL A 141 2.00 2.92 5.40
C VAL A 141 1.17 2.82 6.67
N SER A 142 -0.06 3.34 6.66
CA SER A 142 -1.00 3.14 7.76
C SER A 142 -1.33 1.66 7.96
N GLY A 143 -1.53 0.93 6.84
CA GLY A 143 -1.74 -0.50 6.85
C GLY A 143 -0.52 -1.28 7.36
N ASP A 144 0.70 -0.87 7.02
CA ASP A 144 1.94 -1.49 7.51
C ASP A 144 2.02 -1.49 9.04
N ASN A 145 1.63 -0.37 9.68
CA ASN A 145 1.56 -0.29 11.14
C ASN A 145 0.49 -1.21 11.73
N ALA A 146 -0.67 -1.28 11.09
CA ALA A 146 -1.73 -2.18 11.53
C ALA A 146 -1.30 -3.65 11.43
N ILE A 147 -0.65 -4.05 10.33
CA ILE A 147 -0.10 -5.39 10.13
C ILE A 147 0.95 -5.68 11.21
N ALA A 148 1.90 -4.77 11.45
CA ALA A 148 2.94 -4.94 12.48
C ALA A 148 2.32 -5.13 13.87
N ALA A 149 1.27 -4.40 14.22
CA ALA A 149 0.56 -4.55 15.50
C ALA A 149 -0.15 -5.90 15.62
N VAL A 150 -0.79 -6.38 14.54
CA VAL A 150 -1.44 -7.70 14.52
C VAL A 150 -0.40 -8.81 14.65
N VAL A 151 0.70 -8.74 13.89
CA VAL A 151 1.79 -9.73 13.95
C VAL A 151 2.39 -9.78 15.35
N ASP A 152 2.64 -8.64 15.98
CA ASP A 152 3.16 -8.56 17.34
C ASP A 152 2.20 -9.18 18.36
N HIS A 153 0.90 -8.91 18.24
CA HIS A 153 -0.12 -9.53 19.10
C HIS A 153 -0.13 -11.05 18.96
N LEU A 154 -0.09 -11.56 17.73
CA LEU A 154 -0.06 -13.01 17.47
C LEU A 154 1.23 -13.64 18.00
N ASN A 155 2.37 -12.99 17.79
CA ASN A 155 3.67 -13.46 18.29
C ASN A 155 3.66 -13.60 19.83
N LYS A 156 3.20 -12.57 20.53
CA LYS A 156 3.06 -12.58 22.00
C LYS A 156 2.12 -13.70 22.49
N LYS A 157 1.03 -13.96 21.76
CA LYS A 157 0.08 -15.03 22.10
C LYS A 157 0.68 -16.42 21.90
N TRP A 158 1.45 -16.62 20.83
CA TRP A 158 2.08 -17.91 20.53
C TRP A 158 3.26 -18.20 21.47
N SER A 159 4.07 -17.22 21.80
CA SER A 159 5.16 -17.34 22.76
C SER A 159 4.64 -17.80 24.12
N LYS A 160 3.63 -17.13 24.68
CA LYS A 160 2.99 -17.54 25.94
C LYS A 160 2.44 -18.97 25.91
N LYS A 161 1.93 -19.41 24.74
CA LYS A 161 1.42 -20.79 24.61
C LYS A 161 2.53 -21.81 24.52
N ALA A 162 3.70 -21.46 24.01
CA ALA A 162 4.88 -22.31 23.98
C ALA A 162 5.45 -22.50 25.42
N ASP A 163 5.61 -21.40 26.17
CA ASP A 163 6.12 -21.42 27.53
C ASP A 163 5.24 -22.30 28.48
N ASN A 164 3.91 -22.17 28.34
CA ASN A 164 2.96 -22.98 29.11
C ASN A 164 2.93 -24.49 28.74
N LYS A 165 3.57 -24.89 27.64
CA LYS A 165 3.66 -26.32 27.28
C LYS A 165 4.95 -26.96 27.75
N VAL A 166 5.92 -26.18 28.14
CA VAL A 166 7.25 -26.64 28.62
C VAL A 166 7.33 -26.63 30.14
N ALA A 167 6.41 -25.92 30.80
CA ALA A 167 6.22 -25.95 32.26
C ALA A 167 5.26 -27.07 32.67
#